data_5a89c5dbe1f4855e13d08723a4230968
#
_entry.id   5a89c5dbe1f4855e13d08723a4230968
#
_cell.length_a   1.000
_cell.length_b   1.000
_cell.length_c   1.000
_cell.angle_alpha   90.00
_cell.angle_beta   90.00
_cell.angle_gamma   90.00
#
_symmetry.space_group_name_H-M   'P 1'
#
loop_
_entity.id
_entity.type
_entity.pdbx_description
1 polymer ?
#
loop_
_entity_poly.entity_id
_entity_poly.type
_entity_poly.pdbx_seq_one_letter_code
_entity_poly.pdbx_strand_id
1 'polypeptide(L)'
;MLEREKMERDVIEIVGIDSLVPKEHLLRQIDDAVDFNKLYEIVEELYCEDNGRPSIDPVVLFKMVLIQHLYGLPSLRRTAEEVSLNVAYRWFLGYSLQEETPHFSTVSYNFRHRFTTATVERVFAWILDEIAEAGYLSPKAVFIDGTHIKASANTKKKVKEKIPAASKHYAKELMEEVNKDREAHGKKPFDDDSKPTTPTKRNNTSKKKLARRKKEKTRTVTRSVTDPACGMFVKGDHKRQFAYEAHTACDKHGFVLEAVVTPGNVHDSVAFDDVYDKVTESFPEVKTIVADAAYKTPHICKKVFEDKRILSTAYKRPQTMKGGHEWWKYVYDEYYDCIICPEYQILHYSTTNRDGYREYKSDPKICAQCPTRELCTRSKDCVKTVQRHIWKDYEELADDARYTPKYRDLYKRRKETIERVFADAKEKHAMRYTQYRGLAQVANWVKLKFVAMNLKKFAKWKWKEAYNLLHFLLAYFLDARNPVYRSTVGRVSRQTVIINQRLIISRMLAPLQI
;
A
#
# COMPACT_ATOMS: atom_id res chain seq x y z
N MET A 1 51.53 4.85 29.87
CA MET A 1 52.42 3.89 29.16
C MET A 1 51.63 3.31 27.98
N LEU A 2 52.21 3.28 26.80
CA LEU A 2 51.57 2.69 25.64
C LEU A 2 51.97 1.22 25.65
N GLU A 3 51.06 0.34 26.09
CA GLU A 3 51.27 -1.12 25.97
C GLU A 3 51.01 -1.55 24.54
N ARG A 4 52.00 -2.20 23.92
CA ARG A 4 51.86 -2.83 22.61
C ARG A 4 51.67 -4.33 22.85
N GLU A 5 50.42 -4.76 23.01
CA GLU A 5 50.11 -6.20 23.00
C GLU A 5 50.26 -6.73 21.57
N LYS A 6 51.00 -7.78 21.40
CA LYS A 6 50.99 -8.58 20.18
C LYS A 6 49.74 -9.47 20.22
N MET A 7 48.76 -9.17 19.37
CA MET A 7 47.66 -10.08 19.15
C MET A 7 48.17 -11.35 18.46
N GLU A 8 48.12 -12.45 19.15
CA GLU A 8 48.33 -13.79 18.55
C GLU A 8 47.02 -14.15 17.83
N ARG A 9 47.12 -14.42 16.52
CA ARG A 9 45.99 -14.77 15.67
C ARG A 9 45.77 -16.28 15.52
N ASP A 10 46.70 -17.07 16.01
CA ASP A 10 46.76 -18.53 15.86
C ASP A 10 46.30 -19.27 17.14
N VAL A 11 45.56 -18.60 18.00
CA VAL A 11 45.02 -19.23 19.23
C VAL A 11 43.89 -20.19 18.83
N ILE A 12 43.99 -21.43 19.31
CA ILE A 12 42.94 -22.45 19.09
C ILE A 12 41.90 -22.30 20.20
N GLU A 13 40.66 -21.99 19.79
CA GLU A 13 39.49 -21.96 20.66
C GLU A 13 38.50 -23.07 20.26
N ILE A 14 38.00 -23.83 21.21
CA ILE A 14 36.98 -24.86 20.98
C ILE A 14 35.63 -24.28 21.43
N VAL A 15 34.82 -23.85 20.47
CA VAL A 15 33.52 -23.25 20.73
C VAL A 15 32.43 -23.80 19.80
N GLY A 16 31.22 -23.99 20.31
CA GLY A 16 30.07 -24.30 19.46
C GLY A 16 29.54 -23.02 18.82
N ILE A 17 29.15 -23.08 17.55
CA ILE A 17 28.60 -21.91 16.80
C ILE A 17 27.42 -21.30 17.52
N ASP A 18 26.62 -22.10 18.22
CA ASP A 18 25.45 -21.61 18.98
C ASP A 18 25.86 -20.66 20.11
N SER A 19 26.96 -20.92 20.80
CA SER A 19 27.46 -20.06 21.88
C SER A 19 28.00 -18.71 21.41
N LEU A 20 28.40 -18.62 20.13
CA LEU A 20 28.92 -17.38 19.54
C LEU A 20 27.86 -16.37 19.15
N VAL A 21 26.59 -16.81 19.03
CA VAL A 21 25.48 -15.92 18.68
C VAL A 21 24.73 -15.50 19.94
N PRO A 22 24.66 -14.20 20.29
CA PRO A 22 23.94 -13.73 21.48
C PRO A 22 22.48 -14.20 21.49
N LYS A 23 21.95 -14.52 22.67
CA LYS A 23 20.56 -15.00 22.81
C LYS A 23 19.53 -13.98 22.35
N GLU A 24 19.80 -12.70 22.53
CA GLU A 24 18.95 -11.57 22.09
C GLU A 24 19.15 -11.19 20.62
N HIS A 25 19.97 -11.92 19.85
CA HIS A 25 20.21 -11.60 18.44
C HIS A 25 18.93 -11.73 17.60
N LEU A 26 18.71 -10.79 16.69
CA LEU A 26 17.50 -10.74 15.86
C LEU A 26 17.18 -12.04 15.11
N LEU A 27 18.20 -12.72 14.59
CA LEU A 27 18.00 -13.96 13.85
C LEU A 27 17.50 -15.10 14.74
N ARG A 28 17.90 -15.14 16.01
CA ARG A 28 17.33 -16.08 17.00
C ARG A 28 15.87 -15.75 17.25
N GLN A 29 15.56 -14.48 17.49
CA GLN A 29 14.18 -14.05 17.68
C GLN A 29 13.28 -14.42 16.49
N ILE A 30 13.82 -14.36 15.27
CA ILE A 30 13.11 -14.74 14.03
C ILE A 30 12.95 -16.26 13.95
N ASP A 31 13.99 -17.01 14.26
CA ASP A 31 13.97 -18.48 14.23
C ASP A 31 12.98 -19.04 15.26
N ASP A 32 12.90 -18.43 16.44
CA ASP A 32 11.94 -18.77 17.50
C ASP A 32 10.50 -18.28 17.19
N ALA A 33 10.33 -17.32 16.28
CA ALA A 33 9.03 -16.71 16.02
C ALA A 33 8.16 -17.54 15.08
N VAL A 34 8.75 -18.23 14.11
CA VAL A 34 8.04 -18.96 13.05
C VAL A 34 8.69 -20.32 12.79
N ASP A 35 7.86 -21.30 12.44
CA ASP A 35 8.36 -22.61 11.99
C ASP A 35 8.66 -22.60 10.50
N PHE A 36 9.95 -22.54 10.15
CA PHE A 36 10.38 -22.55 8.76
C PHE A 36 10.10 -23.87 8.02
N ASN A 37 9.72 -24.95 8.70
CA ASN A 37 9.35 -26.20 8.04
C ASN A 37 8.10 -26.04 7.17
N LYS A 38 7.22 -25.10 7.47
CA LYS A 38 6.07 -24.75 6.61
C LYS A 38 6.46 -24.36 5.18
N LEU A 39 7.73 -23.94 4.96
CA LEU A 39 8.22 -23.67 3.62
C LEU A 39 8.27 -24.92 2.73
N TYR A 40 8.55 -26.09 3.29
CA TYR A 40 8.52 -27.34 2.52
C TYR A 40 7.15 -27.57 1.91
N GLU A 41 6.08 -27.41 2.68
CA GLU A 41 4.69 -27.55 2.21
C GLU A 41 4.35 -26.51 1.11
N ILE A 42 4.91 -25.29 1.23
CA ILE A 42 4.68 -24.22 0.26
C ILE A 42 5.35 -24.51 -1.09
N VAL A 43 6.49 -25.20 -1.10
CA VAL A 43 7.29 -25.40 -2.31
C VAL A 43 7.37 -26.85 -2.78
N GLU A 44 6.77 -27.82 -2.10
CA GLU A 44 6.82 -29.25 -2.38
C GLU A 44 6.53 -29.57 -3.85
N GLU A 45 5.45 -29.00 -4.38
CA GLU A 45 5.02 -29.18 -5.78
C GLU A 45 6.06 -28.74 -6.83
N LEU A 46 7.07 -27.96 -6.41
CA LEU A 46 8.12 -27.42 -7.28
C LEU A 46 9.39 -28.30 -7.31
N TYR A 47 9.38 -29.41 -6.57
CA TYR A 47 10.49 -30.35 -6.46
C TYR A 47 10.05 -31.72 -6.96
N CYS A 48 10.95 -32.41 -7.71
CA CYS A 48 10.73 -33.79 -8.13
C CYS A 48 11.24 -34.73 -7.02
N GLU A 49 10.47 -35.77 -6.73
CA GLU A 49 10.81 -36.75 -5.70
C GLU A 49 12.02 -37.61 -6.08
N ASP A 50 12.06 -38.10 -7.35
CA ASP A 50 12.97 -39.18 -7.76
C ASP A 50 13.98 -38.80 -8.85
N ASN A 51 14.06 -37.56 -9.31
CA ASN A 51 14.90 -37.22 -10.46
C ASN A 51 15.73 -35.96 -10.25
N GLY A 52 17.04 -36.05 -10.51
CA GLY A 52 17.96 -34.92 -10.59
C GLY A 52 19.01 -34.86 -9.47
N ARG A 53 19.90 -33.89 -9.58
CA ARG A 53 20.91 -33.61 -8.56
C ARG A 53 20.23 -33.05 -7.30
N PRO A 54 20.64 -33.47 -6.07
CA PRO A 54 20.17 -32.88 -4.85
C PRO A 54 20.21 -31.35 -4.90
N SER A 55 19.06 -30.73 -4.63
CA SER A 55 18.93 -29.25 -4.66
C SER A 55 19.38 -28.66 -3.33
N ILE A 56 19.70 -27.36 -3.33
CA ILE A 56 19.83 -26.63 -2.06
C ILE A 56 18.48 -26.65 -1.35
N ASP A 57 18.52 -26.88 -0.05
CA ASP A 57 17.36 -26.82 0.83
C ASP A 57 16.56 -25.52 0.62
N PRO A 58 15.22 -25.59 0.37
CA PRO A 58 14.39 -24.42 0.18
C PRO A 58 14.37 -23.47 1.39
N VAL A 59 14.51 -23.99 2.60
CA VAL A 59 14.59 -23.18 3.82
C VAL A 59 15.87 -22.35 3.82
N VAL A 60 17.01 -22.97 3.44
CA VAL A 60 18.29 -22.26 3.30
C VAL A 60 18.20 -21.18 2.22
N LEU A 61 17.61 -21.51 1.05
CA LEU A 61 17.40 -20.54 -0.03
C LEU A 61 16.59 -19.32 0.45
N PHE A 62 15.48 -19.59 1.14
CA PHE A 62 14.63 -18.53 1.65
C PHE A 62 15.33 -17.70 2.74
N LYS A 63 15.96 -18.36 3.72
CA LYS A 63 16.72 -17.69 4.79
C LYS A 63 17.84 -16.81 4.25
N MET A 64 18.55 -17.21 3.17
CA MET A 64 19.56 -16.37 2.51
C MET A 64 18.94 -15.08 1.92
N VAL A 65 17.83 -15.21 1.21
CA VAL A 65 17.11 -14.05 0.66
C VAL A 65 16.50 -13.19 1.77
N LEU A 66 16.02 -13.82 2.83
CA LEU A 66 15.53 -13.12 4.02
C LEU A 66 16.63 -12.28 4.69
N ILE A 67 17.85 -12.81 4.87
CA ILE A 67 19.01 -12.04 5.36
C ILE A 67 19.26 -10.81 4.47
N GLN A 68 19.24 -10.98 3.14
CA GLN A 68 19.42 -9.86 2.22
C GLN A 68 18.41 -8.73 2.50
N HIS A 69 17.15 -9.09 2.70
CA HIS A 69 16.08 -8.11 2.91
C HIS A 69 16.06 -7.55 4.33
N LEU A 70 16.35 -8.35 5.36
CA LEU A 70 16.42 -7.92 6.76
C LEU A 70 17.49 -6.85 6.99
N TYR A 71 18.67 -7.05 6.41
CA TYR A 71 19.83 -6.18 6.61
C TYR A 71 20.06 -5.19 5.46
N GLY A 72 19.16 -5.17 4.45
CA GLY A 72 19.25 -4.24 3.33
C GLY A 72 20.48 -4.44 2.46
N LEU A 73 20.98 -5.68 2.35
CA LEU A 73 22.14 -5.99 1.53
C LEU A 73 21.82 -5.75 0.04
N PRO A 74 22.75 -5.16 -0.72
CA PRO A 74 22.43 -4.66 -2.06
C PRO A 74 22.21 -5.77 -3.09
N SER A 75 22.80 -6.95 -2.92
CA SER A 75 22.71 -8.05 -3.89
C SER A 75 22.91 -9.41 -3.23
N LEU A 76 22.43 -10.49 -3.88
CA LEU A 76 22.71 -11.87 -3.44
C LEU A 76 24.20 -12.20 -3.42
N ARG A 77 25.01 -11.62 -4.33
CA ARG A 77 26.47 -11.78 -4.28
C ARG A 77 27.02 -11.25 -2.97
N ARG A 78 26.67 -10.02 -2.59
CA ARG A 78 27.10 -9.45 -1.32
C ARG A 78 26.54 -10.23 -0.13
N THR A 79 25.33 -10.74 -0.24
CA THR A 79 24.74 -11.60 0.81
C THR A 79 25.55 -12.89 0.99
N ALA A 80 25.94 -13.57 -0.07
CA ALA A 80 26.76 -14.78 0.01
C ALA A 80 28.15 -14.50 0.63
N GLU A 81 28.77 -13.37 0.26
CA GLU A 81 30.05 -12.93 0.86
C GLU A 81 29.88 -12.66 2.37
N GLU A 82 28.80 -11.95 2.79
CA GLU A 82 28.53 -11.70 4.20
C GLU A 82 28.21 -12.99 4.96
N VAL A 83 27.43 -13.90 4.39
CA VAL A 83 27.11 -15.21 4.98
C VAL A 83 28.37 -16.03 5.21
N SER A 84 29.34 -15.99 4.29
CA SER A 84 30.61 -16.75 4.46
C SER A 84 31.46 -16.29 5.64
N LEU A 85 31.28 -15.02 6.09
CA LEU A 85 32.10 -14.40 7.13
C LEU A 85 31.36 -14.19 8.47
N ASN A 86 30.04 -14.08 8.44
CA ASN A 86 29.25 -13.73 9.61
C ASN A 86 28.70 -14.97 10.33
N VAL A 87 29.15 -15.17 11.56
CA VAL A 87 28.78 -16.33 12.39
C VAL A 87 27.26 -16.42 12.62
N ALA A 88 26.59 -15.29 12.88
CA ALA A 88 25.15 -15.29 13.12
C ALA A 88 24.36 -15.66 11.86
N TYR A 89 24.84 -15.29 10.66
CA TYR A 89 24.21 -15.69 9.41
C TYR A 89 24.41 -17.18 9.14
N ARG A 90 25.63 -17.71 9.39
CA ARG A 90 25.90 -19.14 9.28
C ARG A 90 25.03 -19.96 10.23
N TRP A 91 24.96 -19.54 11.49
CA TRP A 91 24.10 -20.14 12.49
C TRP A 91 22.64 -20.21 12.03
N PHE A 92 22.11 -19.10 11.53
CA PHE A 92 20.71 -19.02 11.09
C PHE A 92 20.40 -19.91 9.89
N LEU A 93 21.40 -20.17 9.04
CA LEU A 93 21.30 -21.07 7.89
C LEU A 93 21.59 -22.53 8.24
N GLY A 94 22.09 -22.83 9.44
CA GLY A 94 22.47 -24.17 9.86
C GLY A 94 23.87 -24.63 9.38
N TYR A 95 24.72 -23.70 8.93
CA TYR A 95 26.08 -24.02 8.47
C TYR A 95 27.10 -23.92 9.60
N SER A 96 28.04 -24.87 9.64
CA SER A 96 29.23 -24.81 10.52
C SER A 96 30.20 -23.70 10.08
N LEU A 97 31.22 -23.38 10.91
CA LEU A 97 32.18 -22.31 10.62
C LEU A 97 33.03 -22.58 9.37
N GLN A 98 33.31 -23.84 9.04
CA GLN A 98 34.17 -24.24 7.93
C GLN A 98 33.42 -24.73 6.70
N GLU A 99 32.13 -25.00 6.82
CA GLU A 99 31.32 -25.53 5.74
C GLU A 99 31.14 -24.50 4.60
N GLU A 100 31.18 -24.96 3.37
CA GLU A 100 30.97 -24.10 2.20
C GLU A 100 29.53 -23.65 2.11
N THR A 101 29.33 -22.33 2.02
CA THR A 101 27.99 -21.73 1.85
C THR A 101 27.61 -21.68 0.37
N PRO A 102 26.32 -21.70 0.04
CA PRO A 102 25.85 -21.71 -1.35
C PRO A 102 26.35 -20.51 -2.15
N HIS A 103 26.85 -20.77 -3.36
CA HIS A 103 27.25 -19.70 -4.26
C HIS A 103 26.04 -18.87 -4.71
N PHE A 104 26.20 -17.55 -4.78
CA PHE A 104 25.10 -16.61 -5.10
C PHE A 104 24.37 -16.92 -6.41
N SER A 105 25.06 -17.44 -7.44
CA SER A 105 24.42 -17.77 -8.72
C SER A 105 23.46 -18.95 -8.59
N THR A 106 23.82 -19.95 -7.77
CA THR A 106 22.96 -21.10 -7.48
C THR A 106 21.71 -20.67 -6.72
N VAL A 107 21.88 -19.81 -5.70
CA VAL A 107 20.76 -19.21 -4.96
C VAL A 107 19.87 -18.40 -5.89
N SER A 108 20.45 -17.54 -6.73
CA SER A 108 19.70 -16.70 -7.67
C SER A 108 18.93 -17.53 -8.70
N TYR A 109 19.53 -18.59 -9.22
CA TYR A 109 18.89 -19.48 -10.19
C TYR A 109 17.71 -20.21 -9.56
N ASN A 110 17.95 -20.91 -8.44
CA ASN A 110 16.93 -21.69 -7.75
C ASN A 110 15.78 -20.79 -7.27
N PHE A 111 16.09 -19.62 -6.69
CA PHE A 111 15.09 -18.68 -6.22
C PHE A 111 14.22 -18.17 -7.36
N ARG A 112 14.80 -17.79 -8.50
CA ARG A 112 14.06 -17.30 -9.67
C ARG A 112 13.11 -18.35 -10.25
N HIS A 113 13.49 -19.62 -10.25
CA HIS A 113 12.72 -20.70 -10.85
C HIS A 113 11.69 -21.33 -9.90
N ARG A 114 11.92 -21.25 -8.58
CA ARG A 114 11.06 -21.87 -7.57
C ARG A 114 10.24 -20.88 -6.78
N PHE A 115 10.78 -19.70 -6.45
CA PHE A 115 10.01 -18.66 -5.77
C PHE A 115 9.34 -17.75 -6.80
N THR A 116 8.36 -18.31 -7.51
CA THR A 116 7.49 -17.59 -8.45
C THR A 116 6.63 -16.57 -7.71
N THR A 117 5.87 -15.76 -8.45
CA THR A 117 4.93 -14.80 -7.84
C THR A 117 3.93 -15.51 -6.91
N ALA A 118 3.40 -16.67 -7.35
CA ALA A 118 2.46 -17.45 -6.53
C ALA A 118 3.10 -17.96 -5.23
N THR A 119 4.35 -18.45 -5.29
CA THR A 119 5.09 -18.90 -4.10
C THR A 119 5.35 -17.74 -3.14
N VAL A 120 5.75 -16.57 -3.66
CA VAL A 120 5.97 -15.37 -2.83
C VAL A 120 4.67 -14.89 -2.17
N GLU A 121 3.53 -14.98 -2.87
CA GLU A 121 2.20 -14.68 -2.30
C GLU A 121 1.87 -15.66 -1.15
N ARG A 122 2.09 -16.96 -1.35
CA ARG A 122 1.86 -17.98 -0.30
C ARG A 122 2.77 -17.74 0.93
N VAL A 123 4.03 -17.39 0.72
CA VAL A 123 4.95 -17.04 1.82
C VAL A 123 4.51 -15.77 2.54
N PHE A 124 4.04 -14.77 1.80
CA PHE A 124 3.53 -13.52 2.40
C PHE A 124 2.29 -13.80 3.25
N ALA A 125 1.34 -14.59 2.75
CA ALA A 125 0.13 -15.00 3.47
C ALA A 125 0.49 -15.79 4.73
N TRP A 126 1.35 -16.82 4.61
CA TRP A 126 1.82 -17.60 5.77
C TRP A 126 2.35 -16.72 6.90
N ILE A 127 3.22 -15.75 6.60
CA ILE A 127 3.75 -14.86 7.66
C ILE A 127 2.65 -13.98 8.28
N LEU A 128 1.66 -13.57 7.49
CA LEU A 128 0.51 -12.84 8.04
C LEU A 128 -0.36 -13.70 8.94
N ASP A 129 -0.57 -14.96 8.58
CA ASP A 129 -1.32 -15.93 9.37
C ASP A 129 -0.64 -16.16 10.73
N GLU A 130 0.68 -16.37 10.75
CA GLU A 130 1.46 -16.49 12.00
C GLU A 130 1.29 -15.26 12.93
N ILE A 131 1.28 -14.06 12.33
CA ILE A 131 1.10 -12.81 13.07
C ILE A 131 -0.35 -12.69 13.58
N ALA A 132 -1.33 -13.13 12.77
CA ALA A 132 -2.75 -13.11 13.12
C ALA A 132 -3.07 -14.10 14.25
N GLU A 133 -2.59 -15.34 14.15
CA GLU A 133 -2.74 -16.39 15.18
C GLU A 133 -2.13 -15.94 16.50
N ALA A 134 -0.98 -15.26 16.47
CA ALA A 134 -0.39 -14.67 17.67
C ALA A 134 -1.16 -13.44 18.21
N GLY A 135 -2.21 -12.96 17.51
CA GLY A 135 -3.08 -11.86 17.95
C GLY A 135 -2.45 -10.47 17.83
N TYR A 136 -1.42 -10.29 16.99
CA TYR A 136 -0.77 -8.98 16.80
C TYR A 136 -1.37 -8.17 15.65
N LEU A 137 -2.13 -8.76 14.73
CA LEU A 137 -2.81 -8.03 13.68
C LEU A 137 -4.05 -7.29 14.21
N SER A 138 -4.29 -6.12 13.66
CA SER A 138 -5.45 -5.30 13.97
C SER A 138 -5.97 -4.57 12.74
N PRO A 139 -6.54 -5.29 11.76
CA PRO A 139 -6.90 -4.75 10.45
C PRO A 139 -8.22 -3.95 10.42
N LYS A 140 -8.89 -3.72 11.55
CA LYS A 140 -10.13 -2.91 11.61
C LYS A 140 -9.99 -1.51 10.99
N ALA A 141 -8.79 -0.93 11.04
CA ALA A 141 -8.43 0.30 10.35
C ALA A 141 -7.18 0.05 9.52
N VAL A 142 -7.27 0.23 8.21
CA VAL A 142 -6.20 -0.01 7.24
C VAL A 142 -5.74 1.31 6.65
N PHE A 143 -4.43 1.49 6.59
CA PHE A 143 -3.77 2.67 6.03
C PHE A 143 -3.23 2.33 4.65
N ILE A 144 -3.70 3.03 3.61
CA ILE A 144 -3.29 2.82 2.23
C ILE A 144 -2.52 4.05 1.73
N ASP A 145 -1.36 3.79 1.09
CA ASP A 145 -0.54 4.84 0.48
C ASP A 145 0.40 4.25 -0.58
N GLY A 146 0.96 5.10 -1.44
CA GLY A 146 1.92 4.73 -2.47
C GLY A 146 3.34 5.22 -2.16
N THR A 147 4.33 4.45 -2.59
CA THR A 147 5.72 4.89 -2.51
C THR A 147 6.51 4.53 -3.74
N HIS A 148 7.27 5.51 -4.27
CA HIS A 148 8.08 5.32 -5.46
C HIS A 148 9.42 4.66 -5.16
N ILE A 149 9.81 3.73 -6.03
CA ILE A 149 11.06 2.97 -6.02
C ILE A 149 11.78 3.27 -7.31
N LYS A 150 13.02 3.79 -7.24
CA LYS A 150 13.81 4.07 -8.42
C LYS A 150 14.13 2.78 -9.18
N ALA A 151 13.82 2.75 -10.48
CA ALA A 151 14.05 1.59 -11.34
C ALA A 151 15.50 1.48 -11.80
N SER A 152 15.93 0.25 -12.10
CA SER A 152 17.22 -0.05 -12.75
C SER A 152 17.16 0.27 -14.24
N ALA A 153 16.90 1.53 -14.59
CA ALA A 153 16.67 1.99 -15.95
C ALA A 153 17.60 3.13 -16.32
N ASN A 154 18.14 3.06 -17.55
CA ASN A 154 18.99 4.14 -18.07
C ASN A 154 18.14 5.32 -18.52
N THR A 155 18.29 6.47 -17.87
CA THR A 155 17.51 7.68 -18.15
C THR A 155 17.79 8.30 -19.53
N LYS A 156 18.95 8.01 -20.12
CA LYS A 156 19.33 8.47 -21.46
C LYS A 156 18.71 7.62 -22.57
N LYS A 157 18.49 6.30 -22.33
CA LYS A 157 17.89 5.36 -23.29
C LYS A 157 16.37 5.31 -23.10
N LYS A 158 15.67 6.25 -23.76
CA LYS A 158 14.21 6.41 -23.68
C LYS A 158 13.59 6.64 -25.05
N VAL A 159 12.35 6.15 -25.20
CA VAL A 159 11.53 6.34 -26.40
C VAL A 159 10.21 6.98 -25.99
N LYS A 160 9.69 7.85 -26.85
CA LYS A 160 8.34 8.41 -26.71
C LYS A 160 7.39 7.55 -27.54
N GLU A 161 6.40 6.97 -26.92
CA GLU A 161 5.41 6.11 -27.55
C GLU A 161 4.01 6.71 -27.37
N LYS A 162 3.20 6.68 -28.43
CA LYS A 162 1.79 7.02 -28.35
C LYS A 162 1.02 5.77 -28.03
N ILE A 163 0.41 5.72 -26.85
CA ILE A 163 -0.45 4.62 -26.43
C ILE A 163 -1.91 5.08 -26.37
N PRO A 164 -2.89 4.21 -26.59
CA PRO A 164 -4.28 4.52 -26.30
C PRO A 164 -4.42 5.01 -24.85
N ALA A 165 -5.24 6.03 -24.62
CA ALA A 165 -5.58 6.39 -23.25
C ALA A 165 -6.41 5.24 -22.67
N ALA A 166 -5.94 4.64 -21.58
CA ALA A 166 -6.72 3.61 -20.89
C ALA A 166 -8.09 4.17 -20.49
N SER A 167 -9.16 3.43 -20.78
CA SER A 167 -10.46 3.72 -20.20
C SER A 167 -10.41 3.46 -18.69
N LYS A 168 -11.21 4.22 -17.93
CA LYS A 168 -11.38 3.94 -16.50
C LYS A 168 -12.00 2.54 -16.39
N HIS A 169 -11.50 1.68 -15.49
CA HIS A 169 -12.04 0.31 -15.33
C HIS A 169 -13.52 0.31 -14.95
N TYR A 170 -13.99 1.34 -14.24
CA TYR A 170 -15.40 1.58 -13.90
C TYR A 170 -16.20 2.35 -15.00
N ALA A 171 -15.63 2.51 -16.20
CA ALA A 171 -16.26 3.33 -17.25
C ALA A 171 -17.63 2.79 -17.70
N LYS A 172 -17.82 1.47 -17.68
CA LYS A 172 -19.09 0.83 -18.03
C LYS A 172 -20.15 1.13 -16.99
N GLU A 173 -19.86 0.91 -15.72
CA GLU A 173 -20.74 1.21 -14.59
C GLU A 173 -21.12 2.70 -14.57
N LEU A 174 -20.12 3.58 -14.68
CA LEU A 174 -20.35 5.02 -14.76
C LEU A 174 -21.28 5.38 -15.91
N MET A 175 -21.12 4.77 -17.09
CA MET A 175 -21.96 5.07 -18.25
C MET A 175 -23.39 4.59 -18.07
N GLU A 176 -23.60 3.44 -17.44
CA GLU A 176 -24.94 2.93 -17.12
C GLU A 176 -25.68 3.88 -16.16
N GLU A 177 -25.00 4.34 -15.11
CA GLU A 177 -25.58 5.29 -14.16
C GLU A 177 -25.80 6.68 -14.76
N VAL A 178 -24.87 7.15 -15.59
CA VAL A 178 -25.04 8.40 -16.35
C VAL A 178 -26.27 8.33 -17.26
N ASN A 179 -26.50 7.20 -17.94
CA ASN A 179 -27.66 7.04 -18.80
C ASN A 179 -28.96 7.02 -17.99
N LYS A 180 -29.01 6.33 -16.83
CA LYS A 180 -30.14 6.36 -15.91
C LYS A 180 -30.43 7.78 -15.42
N ASP A 181 -29.40 8.52 -15.03
CA ASP A 181 -29.52 9.91 -14.58
C ASP A 181 -30.07 10.82 -15.69
N ARG A 182 -29.59 10.65 -16.93
CA ARG A 182 -30.06 11.39 -18.08
C ARG A 182 -31.52 11.10 -18.40
N GLU A 183 -31.95 9.86 -18.36
CA GLU A 183 -33.34 9.44 -18.57
C GLU A 183 -34.25 10.03 -17.51
N ALA A 184 -33.86 10.02 -16.23
CA ALA A 184 -34.59 10.64 -15.12
C ALA A 184 -34.80 12.14 -15.34
N HIS A 185 -33.89 12.82 -16.04
CA HIS A 185 -34.01 14.24 -16.40
C HIS A 185 -34.55 14.47 -17.81
N GLY A 186 -35.18 13.47 -18.44
CA GLY A 186 -35.77 13.59 -19.79
C GLY A 186 -34.75 13.82 -20.91
N LYS A 187 -33.48 13.46 -20.72
CA LYS A 187 -32.43 13.53 -21.74
C LYS A 187 -32.20 12.17 -22.40
N LYS A 188 -31.89 12.16 -23.68
CA LYS A 188 -31.57 10.93 -24.39
C LYS A 188 -30.30 10.30 -23.81
N PRO A 189 -30.28 8.97 -23.58
CA PRO A 189 -29.08 8.25 -23.17
C PRO A 189 -27.99 8.41 -24.24
N PHE A 190 -26.76 8.21 -23.84
CA PHE A 190 -25.66 8.12 -24.81
C PHE A 190 -25.71 6.78 -25.53
N ASP A 191 -25.50 6.81 -26.84
CA ASP A 191 -25.38 5.60 -27.63
C ASP A 191 -24.18 4.77 -27.14
N ASP A 192 -24.35 3.45 -27.12
CA ASP A 192 -23.26 2.53 -26.86
C ASP A 192 -22.28 2.58 -28.04
N ASP A 193 -21.09 3.11 -27.79
CA ASP A 193 -20.03 3.26 -28.82
C ASP A 193 -19.54 1.91 -29.38
N SER A 194 -19.99 0.77 -28.81
CA SER A 194 -19.67 -0.61 -29.26
C SER A 194 -20.56 -1.10 -30.41
N LYS A 195 -21.70 -0.46 -30.70
CA LYS A 195 -22.58 -0.87 -31.81
C LYS A 195 -22.16 -0.22 -33.12
N PRO A 196 -21.94 -0.99 -34.20
CA PRO A 196 -21.68 -0.43 -35.53
C PRO A 196 -22.95 0.32 -36.01
N THR A 197 -22.90 1.62 -36.01
CA THR A 197 -23.99 2.46 -36.53
C THR A 197 -24.12 2.23 -38.03
N THR A 198 -25.25 1.66 -38.47
CA THR A 198 -25.68 1.64 -39.86
C THR A 198 -25.65 3.07 -40.45
N PRO A 199 -25.08 3.27 -41.63
CA PRO A 199 -24.92 4.60 -42.21
C PRO A 199 -26.25 5.14 -42.71
N THR A 200 -26.94 5.93 -41.88
CA THR A 200 -28.03 6.79 -42.35
C THR A 200 -27.42 7.96 -43.11
N LYS A 201 -27.85 8.19 -44.35
CA LYS A 201 -27.47 9.32 -45.19
C LYS A 201 -27.73 10.63 -44.50
N ARG A 202 -26.68 11.30 -44.01
CA ARG A 202 -26.74 12.67 -43.46
C ARG A 202 -25.53 13.50 -43.91
N ASN A 203 -25.77 14.79 -44.12
CA ASN A 203 -24.97 15.85 -44.76
C ASN A 203 -23.47 15.90 -44.36
N ASN A 204 -22.63 16.37 -45.27
CA ASN A 204 -21.15 16.42 -45.24
C ASN A 204 -20.51 17.08 -43.98
N THR A 205 -21.20 17.98 -43.29
CA THR A 205 -20.74 18.60 -42.06
C THR A 205 -20.72 17.65 -40.87
N SER A 206 -21.59 16.62 -40.87
CA SER A 206 -21.65 15.58 -39.82
C SER A 206 -20.49 14.58 -39.91
N LYS A 207 -19.94 14.33 -41.13
CA LYS A 207 -18.81 13.41 -41.33
C LYS A 207 -17.51 13.92 -40.70
N LYS A 208 -17.22 15.23 -40.75
CA LYS A 208 -16.05 15.82 -40.06
C LYS A 208 -16.18 15.79 -38.53
N LYS A 209 -17.38 15.96 -37.98
CA LYS A 209 -17.63 15.81 -36.52
C LYS A 209 -17.55 14.32 -36.07
N LEU A 210 -18.07 13.36 -36.88
CA LEU A 210 -17.97 11.92 -36.61
C LEU A 210 -16.53 11.41 -36.73
N ALA A 211 -15.77 11.84 -37.75
CA ALA A 211 -14.37 11.50 -37.90
C ALA A 211 -13.48 12.07 -36.77
N ARG A 212 -13.89 13.21 -36.17
CA ARG A 212 -13.23 13.78 -35.00
C ARG A 212 -13.54 13.01 -33.72
N ARG A 213 -14.70 12.33 -33.61
CA ARG A 213 -15.12 11.49 -32.47
C ARG A 213 -14.43 10.12 -32.44
N LYS A 214 -14.05 9.55 -33.60
CA LYS A 214 -13.37 8.24 -33.74
C LYS A 214 -11.85 8.28 -33.53
N LYS A 215 -11.24 9.45 -33.28
CA LYS A 215 -9.82 9.48 -32.90
C LYS A 215 -9.72 8.96 -31.48
N GLU A 216 -9.24 7.72 -31.32
CA GLU A 216 -8.82 7.21 -30.02
C GLU A 216 -7.98 8.24 -29.31
N LYS A 217 -8.37 8.61 -28.10
CA LYS A 217 -7.58 9.51 -27.27
C LYS A 217 -6.25 8.82 -26.98
N THR A 218 -5.18 9.22 -27.67
CA THR A 218 -3.82 8.73 -27.40
C THR A 218 -3.10 9.67 -26.46
N ARG A 219 -2.32 9.08 -25.54
CA ARG A 219 -1.37 9.83 -24.71
C ARG A 219 0.06 9.46 -25.07
N THR A 220 0.96 10.44 -25.03
CA THR A 220 2.38 10.18 -25.23
C THR A 220 3.01 9.78 -23.89
N VAL A 221 3.59 8.57 -23.84
CA VAL A 221 4.29 8.06 -22.67
C VAL A 221 5.77 7.94 -22.98
N THR A 222 6.62 8.29 -22.02
CA THR A 222 8.06 8.07 -22.10
C THR A 222 8.38 6.72 -21.51
N ARG A 223 8.89 5.78 -22.32
CA ARG A 223 9.25 4.43 -21.92
C ARG A 223 10.77 4.25 -21.90
N SER A 224 11.27 3.49 -20.93
CA SER A 224 12.68 3.10 -20.89
C SER A 224 12.92 1.94 -21.86
N VAL A 225 14.05 1.99 -22.58
CA VAL A 225 14.51 0.88 -23.44
C VAL A 225 15.10 -0.25 -22.61
N THR A 226 15.74 0.08 -21.48
CA THR A 226 16.43 -0.91 -20.64
C THR A 226 15.51 -1.62 -19.65
N ASP A 227 14.39 -1.01 -19.31
CA ASP A 227 13.33 -1.59 -18.46
C ASP A 227 11.97 -1.04 -18.92
N PRO A 228 11.33 -1.67 -19.93
CA PRO A 228 10.07 -1.18 -20.50
C PRO A 228 8.88 -1.21 -19.52
N ALA A 229 8.97 -2.01 -18.46
CA ALA A 229 7.89 -2.16 -17.49
C ALA A 229 7.84 -1.03 -16.45
N CYS A 230 8.92 -0.25 -16.29
CA CYS A 230 8.90 0.90 -15.38
C CYS A 230 8.21 2.12 -16.01
N GLY A 231 7.75 3.04 -15.16
CA GLY A 231 7.13 4.30 -15.58
C GLY A 231 8.01 5.52 -15.33
N MET A 232 7.81 6.59 -16.13
CA MET A 232 8.46 7.87 -15.88
C MET A 232 7.69 8.63 -14.79
N PHE A 233 8.25 8.64 -13.58
CA PHE A 233 7.76 9.45 -12.48
C PHE A 233 8.24 10.90 -12.59
N VAL A 234 7.32 11.84 -12.41
CA VAL A 234 7.60 13.28 -12.45
C VAL A 234 7.03 13.93 -11.19
N LYS A 235 7.89 14.56 -10.39
CA LYS A 235 7.49 15.34 -9.21
C LYS A 235 8.03 16.76 -9.34
N GLY A 236 7.13 17.71 -9.59
CA GLY A 236 7.50 19.09 -9.88
C GLY A 236 8.35 19.19 -11.14
N ASP A 237 9.02 20.33 -11.33
CA ASP A 237 9.82 20.59 -12.52
C ASP A 237 11.20 19.92 -12.52
N HIS A 238 11.70 19.53 -11.37
CA HIS A 238 13.09 19.13 -11.19
C HIS A 238 13.32 17.62 -11.05
N LYS A 239 12.32 16.85 -10.64
CA LYS A 239 12.52 15.41 -10.39
C LYS A 239 11.82 14.56 -11.45
N ARG A 240 12.63 14.04 -12.40
CA ARG A 240 12.17 13.08 -13.44
C ARG A 240 13.04 11.83 -13.37
N GLN A 241 12.43 10.70 -13.08
CA GLN A 241 13.16 9.42 -13.00
C GLN A 241 12.26 8.26 -13.42
N PHE A 242 12.86 7.19 -13.94
CA PHE A 242 12.15 5.94 -14.10
C PHE A 242 11.96 5.28 -12.73
N ALA A 243 10.75 4.86 -12.45
CA ALA A 243 10.37 4.30 -11.17
C ALA A 243 9.26 3.25 -11.31
N TYR A 244 9.15 2.44 -10.29
CA TYR A 244 7.95 1.70 -9.93
C TYR A 244 7.29 2.37 -8.73
N GLU A 245 6.03 2.06 -8.49
CA GLU A 245 5.30 2.50 -7.32
C GLU A 245 4.73 1.29 -6.59
N ALA A 246 4.98 1.22 -5.28
CA ALA A 246 4.41 0.21 -4.41
C ALA A 246 3.23 0.82 -3.65
N HIS A 247 2.03 0.42 -4.01
CA HIS A 247 0.80 0.74 -3.31
C HIS A 247 0.62 -0.27 -2.19
N THR A 248 0.57 0.19 -0.97
CA THR A 248 0.72 -0.65 0.22
C THR A 248 -0.39 -0.38 1.20
N ALA A 249 -0.91 -1.45 1.79
CA ALA A 249 -1.86 -1.40 2.88
C ALA A 249 -1.22 -1.93 4.16
N CYS A 250 -1.36 -1.22 5.28
CA CYS A 250 -0.91 -1.71 6.59
C CYS A 250 -1.97 -1.49 7.67
N ASP A 251 -1.87 -2.25 8.75
CA ASP A 251 -2.71 -2.08 9.93
C ASP A 251 -2.25 -0.90 10.81
N LYS A 252 -2.97 -0.65 11.90
CA LYS A 252 -2.63 0.43 12.87
C LYS A 252 -1.27 0.23 13.57
N HIS A 253 -0.73 -0.96 13.55
CA HIS A 253 0.57 -1.30 14.11
C HIS A 253 1.69 -1.22 13.07
N GLY A 254 1.33 -1.01 11.79
CA GLY A 254 2.24 -0.97 10.65
C GLY A 254 2.75 -2.35 10.23
N PHE A 255 1.97 -3.40 10.45
CA PHE A 255 2.13 -4.64 9.72
C PHE A 255 1.57 -4.46 8.32
N VAL A 256 2.37 -4.80 7.32
CA VAL A 256 1.95 -4.70 5.91
C VAL A 256 1.03 -5.87 5.61
N LEU A 257 -0.20 -5.56 5.20
CA LEU A 257 -1.25 -6.53 4.89
C LEU A 257 -1.27 -6.90 3.41
N GLU A 258 -0.95 -5.94 2.52
CA GLU A 258 -0.88 -6.15 1.07
C GLU A 258 0.01 -5.10 0.42
N ALA A 259 0.60 -5.45 -0.73
CA ALA A 259 1.34 -4.53 -1.58
C ALA A 259 1.18 -4.90 -3.06
N VAL A 260 0.75 -3.93 -3.85
CA VAL A 260 0.64 -4.02 -5.31
C VAL A 260 1.67 -3.09 -5.95
N VAL A 261 2.40 -3.56 -6.95
CA VAL A 261 3.41 -2.76 -7.64
C VAL A 261 2.94 -2.40 -9.03
N THR A 262 3.05 -1.12 -9.37
CA THR A 262 2.70 -0.59 -10.68
C THR A 262 3.89 0.17 -11.32
N PRO A 263 3.86 0.44 -12.64
CA PRO A 263 4.76 1.43 -13.22
C PRO A 263 4.58 2.80 -12.54
N GLY A 264 5.66 3.51 -12.23
CA GLY A 264 5.64 4.76 -11.44
C GLY A 264 4.97 5.98 -12.12
N ASN A 265 4.30 5.79 -13.24
CA ASN A 265 3.44 6.77 -13.92
C ASN A 265 1.95 6.40 -13.87
N VAL A 266 1.59 5.39 -13.11
CA VAL A 266 0.21 5.03 -12.79
C VAL A 266 -0.22 5.88 -11.61
N HIS A 267 -1.42 6.46 -11.66
CA HIS A 267 -1.93 7.28 -10.57
C HIS A 267 -2.46 6.40 -9.43
N ASP A 268 -2.25 6.80 -8.19
CA ASP A 268 -2.63 6.07 -6.98
C ASP A 268 -4.08 5.58 -6.98
N SER A 269 -5.00 6.43 -7.47
CA SER A 269 -6.44 6.08 -7.57
C SER A 269 -6.75 4.95 -8.54
N VAL A 270 -5.84 4.60 -9.46
CA VAL A 270 -6.02 3.48 -10.41
C VAL A 270 -5.64 2.15 -9.77
N ALA A 271 -4.61 2.17 -8.92
CA ALA A 271 -4.14 0.98 -8.22
C ALA A 271 -4.92 0.68 -6.93
N PHE A 272 -5.79 1.60 -6.51
CA PHE A 272 -6.54 1.48 -5.26
C PHE A 272 -7.37 0.21 -5.20
N ASP A 273 -8.11 -0.09 -6.27
CA ASP A 273 -9.04 -1.22 -6.27
C ASP A 273 -8.31 -2.56 -6.08
N ASP A 274 -7.17 -2.74 -6.74
CA ASP A 274 -6.37 -3.96 -6.60
C ASP A 274 -5.87 -4.18 -5.16
N VAL A 275 -5.48 -3.10 -4.47
CA VAL A 275 -5.05 -3.17 -3.06
C VAL A 275 -6.24 -3.37 -2.13
N TYR A 276 -7.30 -2.59 -2.37
CA TYR A 276 -8.50 -2.60 -1.54
C TYR A 276 -9.20 -3.96 -1.57
N ASP A 277 -9.42 -4.52 -2.76
CA ASP A 277 -10.12 -5.79 -2.93
C ASP A 277 -9.34 -6.92 -2.24
N LYS A 278 -8.05 -7.05 -2.50
CA LYS A 278 -7.21 -8.06 -1.85
C LYS A 278 -7.20 -7.96 -0.33
N VAL A 279 -7.11 -6.73 0.21
CA VAL A 279 -7.12 -6.53 1.66
C VAL A 279 -8.47 -6.86 2.27
N THR A 280 -9.56 -6.49 1.62
CA THR A 280 -10.91 -6.72 2.14
C THR A 280 -11.39 -8.16 1.97
N GLU A 281 -10.86 -8.88 0.98
CA GLU A 281 -11.04 -10.32 0.83
C GLU A 281 -10.30 -11.09 1.94
N SER A 282 -9.04 -10.72 2.21
CA SER A 282 -8.23 -11.38 3.25
C SER A 282 -8.66 -11.00 4.67
N PHE A 283 -9.17 -9.78 4.88
CA PHE A 283 -9.55 -9.24 6.19
C PHE A 283 -10.95 -8.62 6.15
N PRO A 284 -12.02 -9.43 6.20
CA PRO A 284 -13.40 -8.93 6.13
C PRO A 284 -13.79 -7.97 7.27
N GLU A 285 -13.09 -8.01 8.41
CA GLU A 285 -13.30 -7.13 9.56
C GLU A 285 -12.84 -5.68 9.36
N VAL A 286 -12.25 -5.34 8.23
CA VAL A 286 -11.87 -3.96 7.87
C VAL A 286 -13.10 -3.07 7.86
N LYS A 287 -13.08 -2.00 8.66
CA LYS A 287 -14.18 -1.02 8.77
C LYS A 287 -13.81 0.37 8.29
N THR A 288 -12.54 0.70 8.32
CA THR A 288 -12.07 2.06 8.00
C THR A 288 -10.84 1.98 7.12
N ILE A 289 -10.89 2.68 6.00
CA ILE A 289 -9.75 2.92 5.11
C ILE A 289 -9.23 4.34 5.37
N VAL A 290 -7.94 4.45 5.62
CA VAL A 290 -7.26 5.73 5.84
C VAL A 290 -6.28 5.95 4.69
N ALA A 291 -6.53 6.96 3.87
CA ALA A 291 -5.72 7.24 2.69
C ALA A 291 -5.44 8.74 2.54
N ASP A 292 -4.54 9.11 1.63
CA ASP A 292 -4.30 10.53 1.37
C ASP A 292 -5.39 11.15 0.47
N ALA A 293 -5.29 12.46 0.23
CA ALA A 293 -6.28 13.18 -0.60
C ALA A 293 -6.25 12.79 -2.08
N ALA A 294 -5.21 12.09 -2.57
CA ALA A 294 -5.13 11.63 -3.95
C ALA A 294 -6.10 10.46 -4.22
N TYR A 295 -6.41 9.70 -3.18
CA TYR A 295 -7.36 8.59 -3.23
C TYR A 295 -8.83 9.04 -3.13
N LYS A 296 -9.11 10.29 -2.74
CA LYS A 296 -10.47 10.82 -2.69
C LYS A 296 -10.97 11.14 -4.11
N THR A 297 -11.55 10.15 -4.75
CA THR A 297 -12.22 10.25 -6.05
C THR A 297 -13.67 9.76 -5.91
N PRO A 298 -14.62 10.22 -6.77
CA PRO A 298 -16.01 9.78 -6.69
C PRO A 298 -16.15 8.26 -6.70
N HIS A 299 -15.41 7.55 -7.57
CA HIS A 299 -15.43 6.09 -7.66
C HIS A 299 -14.96 5.42 -6.37
N ILE A 300 -13.82 5.82 -5.82
CA ILE A 300 -13.28 5.22 -4.58
C ILE A 300 -14.22 5.48 -3.40
N CYS A 301 -14.77 6.70 -3.30
CA CYS A 301 -15.75 7.00 -2.27
C CYS A 301 -16.96 6.10 -2.38
N LYS A 302 -17.57 5.99 -3.59
CA LYS A 302 -18.70 5.10 -3.84
C LYS A 302 -18.40 3.68 -3.41
N LYS A 303 -17.33 3.06 -3.94
CA LYS A 303 -16.93 1.67 -3.65
C LYS A 303 -16.81 1.40 -2.15
N VAL A 304 -16.09 2.26 -1.42
CA VAL A 304 -15.85 2.07 0.02
C VAL A 304 -17.13 2.21 0.84
N PHE A 305 -18.00 3.18 0.52
CA PHE A 305 -19.24 3.39 1.27
C PHE A 305 -20.32 2.37 0.92
N GLU A 306 -20.41 1.90 -0.32
CA GLU A 306 -21.31 0.79 -0.71
C GLU A 306 -20.95 -0.51 0.02
N ASP A 307 -19.67 -0.76 0.24
CA ASP A 307 -19.18 -1.86 1.08
C ASP A 307 -19.40 -1.64 2.58
N LYS A 308 -20.14 -0.60 2.97
CA LYS A 308 -20.43 -0.24 4.38
C LYS A 308 -19.17 0.02 5.20
N ARG A 309 -18.11 0.52 4.57
CA ARG A 309 -16.86 0.94 5.19
C ARG A 309 -16.74 2.46 5.16
N ILE A 310 -15.83 3.00 5.96
CA ILE A 310 -15.60 4.45 6.06
C ILE A 310 -14.28 4.80 5.42
N LEU A 311 -14.27 5.82 4.56
CA LEU A 311 -13.07 6.40 3.98
C LEU A 311 -12.67 7.66 4.77
N SER A 312 -11.51 7.62 5.41
CA SER A 312 -10.93 8.75 6.14
C SER A 312 -9.78 9.36 5.33
N THR A 313 -9.98 10.56 4.80
CA THR A 313 -9.00 11.28 3.97
C THR A 313 -8.83 12.71 4.42
N ALA A 314 -7.77 13.38 3.93
CA ALA A 314 -7.64 14.82 4.08
C ALA A 314 -8.67 15.56 3.22
N TYR A 315 -9.05 16.74 3.69
CA TYR A 315 -9.85 17.66 2.88
C TYR A 315 -9.04 18.20 1.70
N LYS A 316 -9.62 18.10 0.52
CA LYS A 316 -9.09 18.72 -0.69
C LYS A 316 -9.97 19.92 -1.02
N ARG A 317 -9.42 21.12 -0.85
CA ARG A 317 -10.14 22.36 -1.20
C ARG A 317 -10.47 22.36 -2.69
N PRO A 318 -11.72 22.53 -3.09
CA PRO A 318 -12.09 22.70 -4.50
C PRO A 318 -11.36 23.92 -5.10
N GLN A 319 -10.94 23.77 -6.33
CA GLN A 319 -10.32 24.90 -7.06
C GLN A 319 -11.39 25.88 -7.49
N THR A 320 -11.19 27.15 -7.18
CA THR A 320 -12.03 28.26 -7.60
C THR A 320 -11.23 29.22 -8.47
N MET A 321 -11.94 30.04 -9.23
CA MET A 321 -11.31 31.12 -9.99
C MET A 321 -10.58 32.07 -9.03
N LYS A 322 -9.34 32.47 -9.39
CA LYS A 322 -8.55 33.40 -8.57
C LYS A 322 -9.34 34.73 -8.39
N GLY A 323 -9.61 35.10 -7.14
CA GLY A 323 -10.41 36.27 -6.78
C GLY A 323 -11.92 36.10 -6.96
N GLY A 324 -12.38 34.90 -7.32
CA GLY A 324 -13.80 34.61 -7.50
C GLY A 324 -14.50 34.11 -6.24
N HIS A 325 -15.81 33.91 -6.37
CA HIS A 325 -16.62 33.33 -5.28
C HIS A 325 -16.10 31.96 -4.88
N GLU A 326 -16.11 31.70 -3.59
CA GLU A 326 -15.71 30.43 -3.01
C GLU A 326 -16.79 29.36 -3.28
N TRP A 327 -16.34 28.09 -3.40
CA TRP A 327 -17.19 26.98 -3.80
C TRP A 327 -18.44 26.81 -2.92
N TRP A 328 -18.31 26.96 -1.61
CA TRP A 328 -19.44 26.79 -0.66
C TRP A 328 -20.53 27.84 -0.76
N LYS A 329 -20.33 28.91 -1.51
CA LYS A 329 -21.35 29.92 -1.81
C LYS A 329 -22.36 29.45 -2.87
N TYR A 330 -22.05 28.33 -3.55
CA TYR A 330 -22.96 27.68 -4.49
C TYR A 330 -23.60 26.51 -3.78
N VAL A 331 -24.88 26.67 -3.34
CA VAL A 331 -25.58 25.69 -2.54
C VAL A 331 -26.39 24.77 -3.45
N TYR A 332 -26.18 23.47 -3.30
CA TYR A 332 -26.99 22.47 -3.99
C TYR A 332 -28.27 22.21 -3.20
N ASP A 333 -29.41 22.35 -3.85
CA ASP A 333 -30.73 21.98 -3.32
C ASP A 333 -31.09 20.61 -3.90
N GLU A 334 -31.12 19.61 -3.03
CA GLU A 334 -31.37 18.22 -3.40
C GLU A 334 -32.85 18.00 -3.78
N TYR A 335 -33.79 18.72 -3.16
CA TYR A 335 -35.21 18.55 -3.41
C TYR A 335 -35.61 19.08 -4.79
N TYR A 336 -35.12 20.26 -5.17
CA TYR A 336 -35.38 20.87 -6.49
C TYR A 336 -34.34 20.49 -7.56
N ASP A 337 -33.32 19.71 -7.23
CA ASP A 337 -32.18 19.38 -8.10
C ASP A 337 -31.66 20.62 -8.85
N CYS A 338 -31.28 21.64 -8.10
CA CYS A 338 -30.76 22.89 -8.62
C CYS A 338 -29.58 23.42 -7.79
N ILE A 339 -28.87 24.40 -8.32
CA ILE A 339 -27.83 25.09 -7.55
C ILE A 339 -28.22 26.56 -7.37
N ILE A 340 -28.16 27.02 -6.14
CA ILE A 340 -28.41 28.42 -5.77
C ILE A 340 -27.09 29.15 -5.76
N CYS A 341 -26.95 30.24 -6.52
CA CYS A 341 -25.76 31.05 -6.59
C CYS A 341 -25.66 32.04 -5.41
N PRO A 342 -24.50 32.71 -5.18
CA PRO A 342 -24.33 33.73 -4.14
C PRO A 342 -25.31 34.90 -4.17
N GLU A 343 -25.88 35.19 -5.34
CA GLU A 343 -26.93 36.23 -5.54
C GLU A 343 -28.34 35.61 -5.53
N TYR A 344 -28.52 34.45 -4.90
CA TYR A 344 -29.79 33.75 -4.72
C TYR A 344 -30.54 33.42 -6.02
N GLN A 345 -29.82 33.31 -7.15
CA GLN A 345 -30.41 32.90 -8.42
C GLN A 345 -30.20 31.40 -8.64
N ILE A 346 -31.18 30.78 -9.28
CA ILE A 346 -31.20 29.33 -9.52
C ILE A 346 -30.43 29.00 -10.79
N LEU A 347 -29.52 28.06 -10.71
CA LEU A 347 -28.89 27.39 -11.85
C LEU A 347 -29.63 26.07 -12.07
N HIS A 348 -30.26 25.93 -13.23
CA HIS A 348 -31.04 24.75 -13.58
C HIS A 348 -30.17 23.66 -14.18
N TYR A 349 -30.58 22.40 -13.97
CA TYR A 349 -29.97 21.25 -14.63
C TYR A 349 -30.03 21.42 -16.15
N SER A 350 -28.89 21.23 -16.80
CA SER A 350 -28.74 21.33 -18.26
C SER A 350 -28.51 19.97 -18.90
N THR A 351 -27.57 19.22 -18.40
CA THR A 351 -27.20 17.89 -18.92
C THR A 351 -26.23 17.17 -17.97
N THR A 352 -26.15 15.85 -18.09
CA THR A 352 -25.07 15.07 -17.49
C THR A 352 -24.12 14.64 -18.59
N ASN A 353 -22.82 14.92 -18.40
CA ASN A 353 -21.80 14.60 -19.38
C ASN A 353 -21.29 13.14 -19.26
N ARG A 354 -20.47 12.67 -20.20
CA ARG A 354 -19.93 11.30 -20.23
C ARG A 354 -18.96 10.97 -19.08
N ASP A 355 -18.43 12.00 -18.42
CA ASP A 355 -17.55 11.85 -17.27
C ASP A 355 -18.32 11.79 -15.93
N GLY A 356 -19.67 11.78 -15.96
CA GLY A 356 -20.55 11.65 -14.81
C GLY A 356 -20.86 12.97 -14.09
N TYR A 357 -20.57 14.12 -14.71
CA TYR A 357 -20.89 15.41 -14.10
C TYR A 357 -22.24 15.94 -14.61
N ARG A 358 -23.17 16.19 -13.69
CA ARG A 358 -24.35 17.03 -13.90
C ARG A 358 -23.91 18.48 -14.06
N GLU A 359 -24.38 19.16 -15.10
CA GLU A 359 -24.07 20.56 -15.38
C GLU A 359 -25.32 21.40 -15.09
N TYR A 360 -25.18 22.35 -14.18
CA TYR A 360 -26.19 23.34 -13.84
C TYR A 360 -25.78 24.67 -14.43
N LYS A 361 -26.71 25.35 -15.13
CA LYS A 361 -26.43 26.60 -15.85
C LYS A 361 -27.34 27.71 -15.40
N SER A 362 -26.75 28.90 -15.26
CA SER A 362 -27.50 30.13 -14.96
C SER A 362 -28.20 30.69 -16.19
N ASP A 363 -29.23 31.52 -15.99
CA ASP A 363 -29.84 32.32 -17.05
C ASP A 363 -28.85 33.45 -17.45
N PRO A 364 -28.43 33.52 -18.75
CA PRO A 364 -27.56 34.56 -19.24
C PRO A 364 -28.15 35.98 -19.11
N LYS A 365 -29.46 36.12 -19.18
CA LYS A 365 -30.13 37.44 -19.05
C LYS A 365 -29.99 38.00 -17.63
N ILE A 366 -30.14 37.15 -16.62
CA ILE A 366 -29.98 37.52 -15.21
C ILE A 366 -28.51 37.81 -14.92
N CYS A 367 -27.62 36.93 -15.37
CA CYS A 367 -26.17 37.08 -15.15
C CYS A 367 -25.54 38.27 -15.88
N ALA A 368 -26.13 38.74 -16.98
CA ALA A 368 -25.68 39.95 -17.69
C ALA A 368 -25.80 41.22 -16.82
N GLN A 369 -26.80 41.26 -15.93
CA GLN A 369 -27.05 42.40 -15.04
C GLN A 369 -26.55 42.16 -13.60
N CYS A 370 -25.89 41.03 -13.34
CA CYS A 370 -25.45 40.65 -12.01
C CYS A 370 -24.30 41.52 -11.51
N PRO A 371 -24.41 42.13 -10.30
CA PRO A 371 -23.38 43.04 -9.77
C PRO A 371 -22.05 42.31 -9.46
N THR A 372 -22.12 41.00 -9.13
CA THR A 372 -20.93 40.20 -8.79
C THR A 372 -20.48 39.29 -9.95
N ARG A 373 -20.90 39.55 -11.17
CA ARG A 373 -20.60 38.74 -12.35
C ARG A 373 -19.13 38.45 -12.51
N GLU A 374 -18.25 39.45 -12.35
CA GLU A 374 -16.80 39.29 -12.51
C GLU A 374 -16.16 38.31 -11.52
N LEU A 375 -16.76 38.21 -10.33
CA LEU A 375 -16.36 37.23 -9.31
C LEU A 375 -16.89 35.81 -9.60
N CYS A 376 -17.92 35.71 -10.46
CA CYS A 376 -18.64 34.48 -10.73
C CYS A 376 -18.21 33.81 -12.04
N THR A 377 -18.21 34.54 -13.16
CA THR A 377 -17.91 33.98 -14.48
C THR A 377 -17.22 34.97 -15.40
N ARG A 378 -16.26 34.45 -16.21
CA ARG A 378 -15.61 35.18 -17.31
C ARG A 378 -16.16 34.78 -18.68
N SER A 379 -17.28 34.04 -18.71
CA SER A 379 -17.93 33.66 -19.97
C SER A 379 -18.40 34.89 -20.73
N LYS A 380 -18.13 34.93 -22.06
CA LYS A 380 -18.64 35.95 -22.96
C LYS A 380 -20.17 35.93 -23.04
N ASP A 381 -20.76 34.73 -22.93
CA ASP A 381 -22.20 34.51 -23.02
C ASP A 381 -22.90 34.72 -21.65
N CYS A 382 -22.21 35.29 -20.66
CA CYS A 382 -22.75 35.57 -19.32
C CYS A 382 -23.33 34.33 -18.60
N VAL A 383 -22.86 33.11 -18.94
CA VAL A 383 -23.34 31.87 -18.33
C VAL A 383 -22.33 31.39 -17.28
N LYS A 384 -22.86 31.11 -16.08
CA LYS A 384 -22.14 30.31 -15.06
C LYS A 384 -22.56 28.85 -15.19
N THR A 385 -21.57 27.96 -15.31
CA THR A 385 -21.79 26.51 -15.20
C THR A 385 -21.15 25.99 -13.93
N VAL A 386 -21.93 25.27 -13.13
CA VAL A 386 -21.46 24.54 -11.94
C VAL A 386 -21.66 23.06 -12.23
N GLN A 387 -20.67 22.25 -11.86
CA GLN A 387 -20.69 20.81 -12.10
C GLN A 387 -20.75 20.06 -10.78
N ARG A 388 -21.63 19.05 -10.68
CA ARG A 388 -21.73 18.11 -9.56
C ARG A 388 -21.66 16.69 -10.13
N HIS A 389 -20.74 15.87 -9.61
CA HIS A 389 -20.65 14.46 -10.03
C HIS A 389 -21.86 13.67 -9.52
N ILE A 390 -22.35 12.69 -10.29
CA ILE A 390 -23.49 11.83 -9.87
C ILE A 390 -23.20 11.07 -8.56
N TRP A 391 -21.93 10.79 -8.27
CA TRP A 391 -21.48 10.16 -7.02
C TRP A 391 -20.94 11.18 -5.99
N LYS A 392 -21.38 12.44 -6.08
CA LYS A 392 -20.88 13.50 -5.18
C LYS A 392 -21.27 13.27 -3.72
N ASP A 393 -22.42 12.65 -3.47
CA ASP A 393 -22.91 12.35 -2.14
C ASP A 393 -21.93 11.44 -1.36
N TYR A 394 -21.32 10.46 -2.02
CA TYR A 394 -20.27 9.64 -1.42
C TYR A 394 -18.99 10.43 -1.09
N GLU A 395 -18.62 11.44 -1.90
CA GLU A 395 -17.50 12.31 -1.56
C GLU A 395 -17.82 13.19 -0.35
N GLU A 396 -19.08 13.63 -0.20
CA GLU A 396 -19.55 14.43 0.93
C GLU A 396 -19.54 13.59 2.22
N LEU A 397 -19.97 12.32 2.17
CA LEU A 397 -19.82 11.39 3.29
C LEU A 397 -18.35 11.25 3.74
N ALA A 398 -17.41 11.21 2.80
CA ALA A 398 -15.97 11.19 3.13
C ALA A 398 -15.49 12.51 3.75
N ASP A 399 -16.06 13.65 3.33
CA ASP A 399 -15.79 14.95 3.95
C ASP A 399 -16.36 15.04 5.38
N ASP A 400 -17.55 14.50 5.61
CA ASP A 400 -18.19 14.49 6.93
C ASP A 400 -17.47 13.58 7.92
N ALA A 401 -16.92 12.47 7.46
CA ALA A 401 -16.14 11.56 8.29
C ALA A 401 -15.00 12.30 9.04
N ARG A 402 -14.39 13.33 8.45
CA ARG A 402 -13.30 14.11 9.08
C ARG A 402 -13.74 14.90 10.31
N TYR A 403 -15.02 15.24 10.43
CA TYR A 403 -15.56 15.94 11.61
C TYR A 403 -15.75 15.00 12.80
N THR A 404 -15.80 13.69 12.57
CA THR A 404 -15.84 12.69 13.62
C THR A 404 -14.44 12.56 14.25
N PRO A 405 -14.29 12.80 15.57
CA PRO A 405 -12.98 12.77 16.26
C PRO A 405 -12.19 11.48 16.00
N LYS A 406 -12.86 10.33 16.04
CA LYS A 406 -12.27 9.00 15.77
C LYS A 406 -11.53 8.94 14.42
N TYR A 407 -12.17 9.39 13.33
CA TYR A 407 -11.59 9.30 11.98
C TYR A 407 -10.53 10.35 11.76
N ARG A 408 -10.70 11.55 12.33
CA ARG A 408 -9.67 12.59 12.34
C ARG A 408 -8.39 12.13 13.04
N ASP A 409 -8.50 11.42 14.16
CA ASP A 409 -7.36 10.92 14.90
C ASP A 409 -6.70 9.73 14.18
N LEU A 410 -7.47 8.85 13.53
CA LEU A 410 -6.93 7.83 12.63
C LEU A 410 -6.13 8.45 11.49
N TYR A 411 -6.64 9.51 10.86
CA TYR A 411 -5.90 10.19 9.80
C TYR A 411 -4.55 10.76 10.26
N LYS A 412 -4.49 11.35 11.46
CA LYS A 412 -3.24 11.86 12.04
C LYS A 412 -2.20 10.75 12.24
N ARG A 413 -2.65 9.53 12.54
CA ARG A 413 -1.79 8.37 12.75
C ARG A 413 -1.06 7.88 11.49
N ARG A 414 -1.39 8.36 10.30
CA ARG A 414 -0.67 8.01 9.07
C ARG A 414 0.85 8.20 9.19
N LYS A 415 1.28 9.27 9.86
CA LYS A 415 2.70 9.58 10.09
C LYS A 415 3.42 8.50 10.90
N GLU A 416 2.72 7.89 11.83
CA GLU A 416 3.26 6.85 12.73
C GLU A 416 3.07 5.44 12.18
N THR A 417 2.23 5.26 11.16
CA THR A 417 1.89 4.00 10.54
C THR A 417 2.52 3.87 9.15
N ILE A 418 1.78 4.15 8.09
CA ILE A 418 2.21 3.88 6.71
C ILE A 418 3.44 4.71 6.29
N GLU A 419 3.53 5.98 6.70
CA GLU A 419 4.70 6.81 6.38
C GLU A 419 5.96 6.27 7.06
N ARG A 420 5.85 5.77 8.30
CA ARG A 420 6.94 5.11 9.02
C ARG A 420 7.31 3.76 8.39
N VAL A 421 6.34 2.97 7.93
CA VAL A 421 6.59 1.74 7.17
C VAL A 421 7.46 2.05 5.95
N PHE A 422 7.12 3.09 5.18
CA PHE A 422 7.92 3.50 4.02
C PHE A 422 9.30 4.04 4.38
N ALA A 423 9.41 4.78 5.46
CA ALA A 423 10.70 5.25 5.95
C ALA A 423 11.60 4.06 6.33
N ASP A 424 11.10 3.11 7.10
CA ASP A 424 11.83 1.90 7.49
C ASP A 424 12.20 1.04 6.28
N ALA A 425 11.27 0.86 5.30
CA ALA A 425 11.55 0.13 4.07
C ALA A 425 12.70 0.76 3.27
N LYS A 426 12.72 2.09 3.15
CA LYS A 426 13.74 2.82 2.39
C LYS A 426 15.09 2.89 3.10
N GLU A 427 15.10 3.16 4.41
CA GLU A 427 16.33 3.40 5.17
C GLU A 427 16.98 2.10 5.67
N LYS A 428 16.17 1.18 6.20
CA LYS A 428 16.67 -0.03 6.87
C LYS A 428 16.67 -1.26 5.97
N HIS A 429 15.82 -1.27 4.93
CA HIS A 429 15.62 -2.42 4.05
C HIS A 429 15.98 -2.13 2.58
N ALA A 430 16.71 -1.03 2.31
CA ALA A 430 17.24 -0.64 1.00
C ALA A 430 16.18 -0.60 -0.12
N MET A 431 14.95 -0.10 0.14
CA MET A 431 13.86 -0.06 -0.84
C MET A 431 13.86 1.22 -1.69
N ARG A 432 14.88 2.08 -1.61
CA ARG A 432 14.96 3.31 -2.43
C ARG A 432 15.21 3.04 -3.91
N TYR A 433 15.92 1.96 -4.22
CA TYR A 433 16.35 1.57 -5.55
C TYR A 433 16.24 0.06 -5.72
N THR A 434 15.73 -0.39 -6.86
CA THR A 434 15.72 -1.81 -7.21
C THR A 434 16.75 -2.13 -8.28
N GLN A 435 17.45 -3.24 -8.14
CA GLN A 435 18.34 -3.79 -9.17
C GLN A 435 17.56 -4.67 -10.18
N TYR A 436 16.38 -5.12 -9.79
CA TYR A 436 15.52 -5.96 -10.62
C TYR A 436 14.84 -5.14 -11.71
N ARG A 437 14.54 -5.80 -12.82
CA ARG A 437 13.80 -5.26 -13.97
C ARG A 437 12.58 -6.11 -14.25
N GLY A 438 11.55 -5.46 -14.81
CA GLY A 438 10.27 -6.11 -15.07
C GLY A 438 9.35 -6.12 -13.85
N LEU A 439 8.05 -5.91 -14.10
CA LEU A 439 7.04 -5.69 -13.06
C LEU A 439 6.96 -6.86 -12.07
N ALA A 440 6.89 -8.10 -12.56
CA ALA A 440 6.76 -9.28 -11.70
C ALA A 440 7.96 -9.47 -10.76
N GLN A 441 9.19 -9.27 -11.26
CA GLN A 441 10.40 -9.40 -10.44
C GLN A 441 10.47 -8.31 -9.36
N VAL A 442 10.07 -7.10 -9.70
CA VAL A 442 10.04 -5.99 -8.74
C VAL A 442 8.93 -6.18 -7.72
N ALA A 443 7.76 -6.69 -8.12
CA ALA A 443 6.67 -7.01 -7.21
C ALA A 443 7.09 -8.07 -6.19
N ASN A 444 7.69 -9.17 -6.63
CA ASN A 444 8.22 -10.21 -5.74
C ASN A 444 9.27 -9.66 -4.77
N TRP A 445 10.19 -8.83 -5.27
CA TRP A 445 11.21 -8.19 -4.44
C TRP A 445 10.61 -7.25 -3.38
N VAL A 446 9.57 -6.48 -3.72
CA VAL A 446 8.85 -5.61 -2.78
C VAL A 446 8.13 -6.45 -1.72
N LYS A 447 7.39 -7.49 -2.12
CA LYS A 447 6.70 -8.37 -1.18
C LYS A 447 7.65 -9.05 -0.21
N LEU A 448 8.77 -9.58 -0.68
CA LEU A 448 9.77 -10.19 0.18
C LEU A 448 10.40 -9.20 1.18
N LYS A 449 10.55 -7.92 0.81
CA LYS A 449 10.96 -6.90 1.77
C LYS A 449 9.92 -6.68 2.86
N PHE A 450 8.64 -6.66 2.50
CA PHE A 450 7.57 -6.54 3.48
C PHE A 450 7.42 -7.80 4.34
N VAL A 451 7.65 -9.00 3.78
CA VAL A 451 7.80 -10.25 4.57
C VAL A 451 8.89 -10.07 5.63
N ALA A 452 10.08 -9.61 5.24
CA ALA A 452 11.19 -9.39 6.16
C ALA A 452 10.87 -8.33 7.24
N MET A 453 10.18 -7.26 6.85
CA MET A 453 9.77 -6.20 7.78
C MET A 453 8.73 -6.68 8.78
N ASN A 454 7.71 -7.40 8.30
CA ASN A 454 6.67 -7.99 9.14
C ASN A 454 7.27 -9.00 10.12
N LEU A 455 8.08 -9.92 9.62
CA LEU A 455 8.75 -10.93 10.42
C LEU A 455 9.67 -10.34 11.48
N LYS A 456 10.48 -9.33 11.11
CA LYS A 456 11.33 -8.59 12.07
C LYS A 456 10.53 -7.92 13.18
N LYS A 457 9.39 -7.32 12.85
CA LYS A 457 8.50 -6.68 13.84
C LYS A 457 7.84 -7.73 14.73
N PHE A 458 7.32 -8.79 14.13
CA PHE A 458 6.68 -9.90 14.82
C PHE A 458 7.62 -10.55 15.82
N ALA A 459 8.82 -10.96 15.38
CA ALA A 459 9.83 -11.58 16.23
C ALA A 459 10.20 -10.69 17.43
N LYS A 460 10.42 -9.39 17.19
CA LYS A 460 10.71 -8.45 18.29
C LYS A 460 9.58 -8.30 19.28
N TRP A 461 8.32 -8.33 18.83
CA TRP A 461 7.16 -8.19 19.71
C TRP A 461 6.97 -9.45 20.53
N LYS A 462 7.04 -10.62 19.89
CA LYS A 462 6.96 -11.94 20.56
C LYS A 462 8.07 -12.09 21.61
N TRP A 463 9.31 -11.73 21.26
CA TRP A 463 10.44 -11.73 22.18
C TRP A 463 10.23 -10.79 23.39
N LYS A 464 9.78 -9.56 23.13
CA LYS A 464 9.53 -8.58 24.19
C LYS A 464 8.41 -9.04 25.14
N GLU A 465 7.37 -9.65 24.61
CA GLU A 465 6.28 -10.21 25.42
C GLU A 465 6.77 -11.35 26.31
N ALA A 466 7.54 -12.29 25.74
CA ALA A 466 8.14 -13.38 26.48
C ALA A 466 9.12 -12.89 27.56
N TYR A 467 9.96 -11.90 27.23
CA TYR A 467 10.87 -11.27 28.18
C TYR A 467 10.14 -10.57 29.33
N ASN A 468 9.10 -9.82 29.04
CA ASN A 468 8.29 -9.15 30.06
C ASN A 468 7.57 -10.16 30.96
N LEU A 469 7.07 -11.28 30.38
CA LEU A 469 6.44 -12.35 31.15
C LEU A 469 7.46 -13.03 32.08
N LEU A 470 8.63 -13.38 31.58
CA LEU A 470 9.71 -13.98 32.36
C LEU A 470 10.14 -13.05 33.51
N HIS A 471 10.33 -11.77 33.22
CA HIS A 471 10.71 -10.78 34.22
C HIS A 471 9.62 -10.60 35.29
N PHE A 472 8.35 -10.65 34.89
CA PHE A 472 7.22 -10.61 35.80
C PHE A 472 7.18 -11.85 36.70
N LEU A 473 7.36 -13.06 36.14
CA LEU A 473 7.38 -14.30 36.91
C LEU A 473 8.55 -14.32 37.90
N LEU A 474 9.74 -13.88 37.47
CA LEU A 474 10.90 -13.77 38.35
C LEU A 474 10.66 -12.76 39.48
N ALA A 475 10.09 -11.60 39.20
CA ALA A 475 9.73 -10.62 40.22
C ALA A 475 8.69 -11.18 41.19
N TYR A 476 7.67 -11.90 40.71
CA TYR A 476 6.65 -12.53 41.53
C TYR A 476 7.24 -13.59 42.47
N PHE A 477 8.12 -14.47 41.96
CA PHE A 477 8.77 -15.49 42.78
C PHE A 477 9.79 -14.92 43.77
N LEU A 478 10.49 -13.86 43.42
CA LEU A 478 11.43 -13.18 44.32
C LEU A 478 10.67 -12.39 45.41
N ASP A 479 9.57 -11.72 45.10
CA ASP A 479 8.72 -11.00 46.05
C ASP A 479 8.02 -11.94 47.04
N ALA A 480 7.64 -13.13 46.59
CA ALA A 480 7.08 -14.18 47.45
C ALA A 480 8.08 -14.72 48.48
N ARG A 481 9.40 -14.57 48.25
CA ARG A 481 10.48 -15.01 49.16
C ARG A 481 11.04 -13.92 50.06
N ASN A 482 10.71 -12.65 49.84
CA ASN A 482 11.34 -11.52 50.55
C ASN A 482 10.31 -10.53 51.11
N PRO A 483 9.97 -10.57 52.40
CA PRO A 483 8.96 -9.71 53.04
C PRO A 483 9.36 -8.21 53.07
N VAL A 484 10.62 -7.87 52.85
CA VAL A 484 11.13 -6.47 52.92
C VAL A 484 10.81 -5.68 51.63
N TYR A 485 10.53 -6.34 50.52
CA TYR A 485 10.25 -5.67 49.24
C TYR A 485 8.82 -5.13 49.09
N ARG A 486 7.91 -5.48 50.02
CA ARG A 486 6.51 -5.00 50.01
C ARG A 486 6.30 -3.52 50.23
N SER A 487 7.29 -2.78 50.68
CA SER A 487 7.14 -1.38 51.07
C SER A 487 7.59 -0.34 50.03
N THR A 488 8.32 -0.75 48.96
CA THR A 488 9.00 0.19 48.07
C THR A 488 8.50 0.22 46.62
N VAL A 489 7.68 -0.73 46.17
CA VAL A 489 7.13 -0.70 44.80
C VAL A 489 5.80 0.03 44.79
N GLY A 490 5.84 1.31 44.47
CA GLY A 490 4.72 2.23 44.50
C GLY A 490 3.50 1.83 43.66
N ARG A 491 2.34 2.37 44.03
CA ARG A 491 0.98 2.16 43.53
C ARG A 491 0.80 2.17 41.98
N VAL A 492 1.74 2.73 41.22
CA VAL A 492 1.66 2.86 39.76
C VAL A 492 1.86 1.53 39.03
N SER A 493 2.62 0.58 39.61
CA SER A 493 2.87 -0.71 38.94
C SER A 493 1.69 -1.71 39.06
N ARG A 494 0.83 -1.57 40.07
CA ARG A 494 -0.28 -2.52 40.32
C ARG A 494 -1.39 -2.45 39.28
N GLN A 495 -1.77 -1.29 38.81
CA GLN A 495 -2.83 -1.15 37.80
C GLN A 495 -2.40 -1.66 36.42
N THR A 496 -1.17 -1.36 36.00
CA THR A 496 -0.61 -1.86 34.73
C THR A 496 -0.43 -3.38 34.73
N VAL A 497 -0.04 -3.95 35.88
CA VAL A 497 0.13 -5.39 36.08
C VAL A 497 -1.22 -6.11 36.04
N ILE A 498 -2.27 -5.57 36.68
CA ILE A 498 -3.61 -6.20 36.72
C ILE A 498 -4.28 -6.19 35.33
N ILE A 499 -4.10 -5.15 34.55
CA ILE A 499 -4.65 -5.07 33.17
C ILE A 499 -3.94 -6.08 32.27
N ASN A 500 -2.62 -6.21 32.37
CA ASN A 500 -1.86 -7.22 31.62
C ASN A 500 -2.14 -8.65 32.09
N GLN A 501 -2.35 -8.89 33.40
CA GLN A 501 -2.74 -10.20 33.92
C GLN A 501 -4.06 -10.71 33.35
N ARG A 502 -5.10 -9.87 33.26
CA ARG A 502 -6.39 -10.27 32.68
C ARG A 502 -6.27 -10.61 31.20
N LEU A 503 -5.44 -9.90 30.44
CA LEU A 503 -5.16 -10.18 29.03
C LEU A 503 -4.34 -11.46 28.82
N ILE A 504 -3.34 -11.71 29.67
CA ILE A 504 -2.48 -12.92 29.61
C ILE A 504 -3.27 -14.17 30.03
N ILE A 505 -4.04 -14.09 31.12
CA ILE A 505 -4.88 -15.22 31.60
C ILE A 505 -6.00 -15.55 30.59
N SER A 506 -6.62 -14.55 29.97
CA SER A 506 -7.63 -14.79 28.92
C SER A 506 -7.04 -15.43 27.65
N ARG A 507 -5.77 -15.15 27.32
CA ARG A 507 -5.06 -15.76 26.19
C ARG A 507 -4.54 -17.17 26.49
N MET A 508 -4.18 -17.46 27.75
CA MET A 508 -3.77 -18.80 28.16
C MET A 508 -4.95 -19.78 28.34
N LEU A 509 -6.15 -19.28 28.61
CA LEU A 509 -7.35 -20.11 28.78
C LEU A 509 -8.14 -20.32 27.49
N ALA A 510 -7.85 -19.57 26.43
CA ALA A 510 -8.50 -19.71 25.12
C ALA A 510 -8.30 -21.09 24.43
N PRO A 511 -7.15 -21.80 24.59
CA PRO A 511 -6.96 -23.13 24.02
C PRO A 511 -7.60 -24.27 24.81
N LEU A 512 -8.19 -24.01 25.98
CA LEU A 512 -8.75 -25.06 26.87
C LEU A 512 -10.28 -25.16 26.82
N GLN A 513 -10.92 -24.45 25.90
CA GLN A 513 -12.34 -24.61 25.57
C GLN A 513 -12.47 -25.26 24.20
N ILE A 514 -12.38 -26.59 24.15
CA ILE A 514 -12.94 -27.47 23.12
C ILE A 514 -14.19 -28.07 23.68
#